data_6c0c8a741666f54c67ca650c0e4a01fb
#
_entry.id   6c0c8a741666f54c67ca650c0e4a01fb
#
_cell.length_a   1.000
_cell.length_b   1.000
_cell.length_c   1.000
_cell.angle_alpha   90.00
_cell.angle_beta   90.00
_cell.angle_gamma   90.00
#
_symmetry.space_group_name_H-M   'P 1'
#
loop_
_entity.id
_entity.type
_entity.pdbx_description
1 polymer ?
#
loop_
_entity_poly.entity_id
_entity_poly.type
_entity_poly.pdbx_seq_one_letter_code
_entity_poly.pdbx_strand_id
1 'polypeptide(L)'
;LQADTLSARQDAVRLSENDKGGVWIQYFGGKQKHTTAGNASYDLDVNGVMLGGDTRFMTEDGSWLAGVAMSSAKGDMTTMQSKGDTEGYSFHAYLSRQYNNGIFIDTAAQFGHYSNTADVRLMNGGGTIKADFNTNGFGAMVKGGYTWKDGNGLFIQPYAKLSALTLEGVDYQLNGVDVHSDSYNSVLGEAGTRVGYDFAVGNSTVKPYLNLAALNEFSDGNKVRLGDESVNASIDGAAFRVGAGVQ
;
A
#
# COMPACT_ATOMS: atom_id res chain seq x y z
N LEU A 1 -1.01 -1.66 0.53
CA LEU A 1 -2.26 -1.42 1.28
C LEU A 1 -2.43 0.05 1.67
N GLN A 2 -1.52 0.69 2.44
CA GLN A 2 -1.66 2.09 2.86
C GLN A 2 -1.71 3.05 1.65
N ALA A 3 -0.82 2.91 0.68
CA ALA A 3 -0.84 3.70 -0.55
C ALA A 3 -2.12 3.47 -1.37
N ASP A 4 -2.66 2.26 -1.37
CA ASP A 4 -3.93 1.95 -2.04
C ASP A 4 -5.12 2.61 -1.33
N THR A 5 -5.08 2.69 0.00
CA THR A 5 -6.10 3.39 0.80
C THR A 5 -6.13 4.88 0.49
N LEU A 6 -4.96 5.53 0.42
CA LEU A 6 -4.87 6.93 -0.01
C LEU A 6 -5.32 7.14 -1.44
N SER A 7 -4.89 6.26 -2.36
CA SER A 7 -5.34 6.30 -3.75
C SER A 7 -6.85 6.16 -3.88
N ALA A 8 -7.48 5.31 -3.05
CA ALA A 8 -8.93 5.16 -3.02
C ALA A 8 -9.62 6.44 -2.52
N ARG A 9 -9.07 7.13 -1.49
CA ARG A 9 -9.59 8.43 -1.05
C ARG A 9 -9.50 9.49 -2.13
N GLN A 10 -8.34 9.60 -2.81
CA GLN A 10 -8.14 10.54 -3.91
C GLN A 10 -9.12 10.30 -5.06
N ASP A 11 -9.36 9.03 -5.42
CA ASP A 11 -10.36 8.64 -6.41
C ASP A 11 -11.80 8.98 -5.97
N ALA A 12 -12.13 8.75 -4.68
CA ALA A 12 -13.46 9.05 -4.15
C ALA A 12 -13.81 10.52 -4.28
N VAL A 13 -12.90 11.40 -3.88
CA VAL A 13 -13.10 12.86 -4.02
C VAL A 13 -13.18 13.28 -5.49
N ARG A 14 -12.30 12.71 -6.35
CA ARG A 14 -12.28 13.02 -7.79
C ARG A 14 -13.58 12.66 -8.48
N LEU A 15 -14.14 11.49 -8.18
CA LEU A 15 -15.35 10.99 -8.80
C LEU A 15 -16.63 11.63 -8.23
N SER A 16 -16.52 12.40 -7.15
CA SER A 16 -17.62 13.10 -6.51
C SER A 16 -17.53 14.62 -6.79
N GLU A 17 -18.38 15.14 -7.65
CA GLU A 17 -18.31 16.56 -8.08
C GLU A 17 -18.53 17.54 -6.93
N ASN A 18 -19.33 17.16 -5.93
CA ASN A 18 -19.69 18.00 -4.78
C ASN A 18 -18.79 17.78 -3.55
N ASP A 19 -17.86 16.83 -3.58
CA ASP A 19 -16.96 16.60 -2.45
C ASP A 19 -15.88 17.68 -2.40
N LYS A 20 -15.92 18.50 -1.36
CA LYS A 20 -14.94 19.56 -1.09
C LYS A 20 -13.77 19.10 -0.23
N GLY A 21 -13.71 17.81 0.08
CA GLY A 21 -12.84 17.27 1.10
C GLY A 21 -13.47 17.35 2.50
N GLY A 22 -12.73 16.91 3.49
CA GLY A 22 -13.16 16.87 4.89
C GLY A 22 -12.35 15.90 5.71
N VAL A 23 -12.80 15.66 6.93
CA VAL A 23 -12.25 14.60 7.79
C VAL A 23 -12.82 13.26 7.35
N TRP A 24 -11.95 12.26 7.27
CA TRP A 24 -12.32 10.92 6.84
C TRP A 24 -11.60 9.86 7.67
N ILE A 25 -12.21 8.68 7.74
CA ILE A 25 -11.65 7.50 8.36
C ILE A 25 -11.83 6.31 7.44
N GLN A 26 -10.84 5.45 7.32
CA GLN A 26 -10.90 4.25 6.49
C GLN A 26 -10.18 3.09 7.19
N TYR A 27 -10.85 1.94 7.22
CA TYR A 27 -10.24 0.67 7.56
C TYR A 27 -9.60 0.07 6.32
N PHE A 28 -8.44 -0.55 6.50
CA PHE A 28 -7.78 -1.33 5.45
C PHE A 28 -7.31 -2.67 6.01
N GLY A 29 -7.27 -3.67 5.14
CA GLY A 29 -6.80 -4.98 5.51
C GLY A 29 -6.63 -5.88 4.29
N GLY A 30 -5.82 -6.91 4.45
CA GLY A 30 -5.59 -7.88 3.38
C GLY A 30 -4.73 -9.04 3.83
N LYS A 31 -4.95 -10.17 3.16
CA LYS A 31 -4.15 -11.39 3.31
C LYS A 31 -3.35 -11.60 2.04
N GLN A 32 -2.08 -11.85 2.20
CA GLN A 32 -1.17 -12.14 1.09
C GLN A 32 -0.47 -13.46 1.35
N LYS A 33 -0.40 -14.27 0.29
CA LYS A 33 0.38 -15.51 0.29
C LYS A 33 1.50 -15.34 -0.70
N HIS A 34 2.72 -15.51 -0.23
CA HIS A 34 3.90 -15.41 -1.07
C HIS A 34 4.67 -16.73 -1.02
N THR A 35 5.21 -17.12 -2.17
CA THR A 35 6.15 -18.21 -2.28
C THR A 35 7.45 -17.63 -2.82
N THR A 36 8.53 -17.77 -2.06
CA THR A 36 9.86 -17.29 -2.49
C THR A 36 10.47 -18.24 -3.53
N ALA A 37 11.48 -17.76 -4.27
CA ALA A 37 12.23 -18.58 -5.23
C ALA A 37 12.84 -19.86 -4.64
N GLY A 38 12.99 -19.94 -3.31
CA GLY A 38 13.45 -21.12 -2.56
C GLY A 38 12.33 -22.04 -2.07
N ASN A 39 11.08 -21.92 -2.59
CA ASN A 39 9.89 -22.68 -2.15
C ASN A 39 9.49 -22.46 -0.68
N ALA A 40 10.01 -21.48 0.01
CA ALA A 40 9.49 -21.06 1.29
C ALA A 40 8.23 -20.21 1.07
N SER A 41 7.12 -20.58 1.68
CA SER A 41 5.89 -19.80 1.64
C SER A 41 5.65 -19.10 2.96
N TYR A 42 5.13 -17.88 2.90
CA TYR A 42 4.63 -17.17 4.07
C TYR A 42 3.24 -16.55 3.80
N ASP A 43 2.45 -16.55 4.84
CA ASP A 43 1.16 -15.87 4.88
C ASP A 43 1.36 -14.57 5.67
N LEU A 44 0.93 -13.46 5.09
CA LEU A 44 0.92 -12.14 5.71
C LEU A 44 -0.52 -11.64 5.82
N ASP A 45 -0.97 -11.40 7.04
CA ASP A 45 -2.26 -10.80 7.35
C ASP A 45 -2.02 -9.39 7.90
N VAL A 46 -2.51 -8.37 7.23
CA VAL A 46 -2.34 -6.97 7.65
C VAL A 46 -3.69 -6.33 7.79
N ASN A 47 -3.88 -5.60 8.89
CA ASN A 47 -5.07 -4.79 9.10
C ASN A 47 -4.71 -3.46 9.79
N GLY A 48 -5.52 -2.43 9.56
CA GLY A 48 -5.28 -1.13 10.14
C GLY A 48 -6.39 -0.13 9.88
N VAL A 49 -6.19 1.03 10.46
CA VAL A 49 -7.10 2.18 10.34
C VAL A 49 -6.28 3.39 9.91
N MET A 50 -6.83 4.17 9.02
CA MET A 50 -6.29 5.45 8.56
C MET A 50 -7.31 6.55 8.82
N LEU A 51 -6.87 7.64 9.42
CA LEU A 51 -7.64 8.86 9.69
C LEU A 51 -6.97 10.02 8.99
N GLY A 52 -7.71 10.81 8.25
CA GLY A 52 -7.15 11.94 7.53
C GLY A 52 -8.10 13.12 7.41
N GLY A 53 -7.54 14.18 6.86
CA GLY A 53 -8.27 15.37 6.50
C GLY A 53 -7.72 15.96 5.21
N ASP A 54 -8.61 16.42 4.35
CA ASP A 54 -8.25 17.02 3.06
C ASP A 54 -9.16 18.20 2.71
N THR A 55 -8.73 18.95 1.73
CA THR A 55 -9.51 20.05 1.17
C THR A 55 -9.31 20.13 -0.34
N ARG A 56 -10.39 20.42 -1.04
CA ARG A 56 -10.42 20.56 -2.49
C ARG A 56 -10.53 22.02 -2.87
N PHE A 57 -9.62 22.47 -3.71
CA PHE A 57 -9.60 23.83 -4.27
C PHE A 57 -9.98 23.78 -5.74
N MET A 58 -11.01 24.55 -6.12
CA MET A 58 -11.42 24.68 -7.51
C MET A 58 -10.58 25.74 -8.22
N THR A 59 -10.21 25.48 -9.48
CA THR A 59 -9.51 26.38 -10.37
C THR A 59 -10.27 26.45 -11.70
N GLU A 60 -9.94 27.42 -12.57
CA GLU A 60 -10.60 27.56 -13.88
C GLU A 60 -10.45 26.32 -14.76
N ASP A 61 -9.32 25.62 -14.67
CA ASP A 61 -8.95 24.47 -15.50
C ASP A 61 -9.06 23.11 -14.77
N GLY A 62 -9.65 23.11 -13.55
CA GLY A 62 -9.84 21.87 -12.79
C GLY A 62 -9.90 22.05 -11.28
N SER A 63 -9.22 21.17 -10.54
CA SER A 63 -9.16 21.24 -9.08
C SER A 63 -7.87 20.64 -8.52
N TRP A 64 -7.52 21.11 -7.32
CA TRP A 64 -6.50 20.50 -6.47
C TRP A 64 -7.14 19.88 -5.24
N LEU A 65 -6.61 18.75 -4.79
CA LEU A 65 -6.90 18.15 -3.48
C LEU A 65 -5.60 18.05 -2.70
N ALA A 66 -5.57 18.59 -1.50
CA ALA A 66 -4.42 18.46 -0.59
C ALA A 66 -4.87 17.90 0.74
N GLY A 67 -4.13 16.95 1.29
CA GLY A 67 -4.49 16.32 2.55
C GLY A 67 -3.32 15.68 3.28
N VAL A 68 -3.60 15.38 4.54
CA VAL A 68 -2.70 14.65 5.44
C VAL A 68 -3.48 13.54 6.12
N ALA A 69 -2.79 12.47 6.50
CA ALA A 69 -3.40 11.37 7.23
C ALA A 69 -2.39 10.72 8.18
N MET A 70 -2.90 9.99 9.14
CA MET A 70 -2.14 9.08 10.00
C MET A 70 -2.80 7.71 9.99
N SER A 71 -2.00 6.67 10.14
CA SER A 71 -2.47 5.30 10.19
C SER A 71 -1.83 4.50 11.30
N SER A 72 -2.56 3.52 11.80
CA SER A 72 -2.07 2.47 12.68
C SER A 72 -2.36 1.13 12.02
N ALA A 73 -1.38 0.26 11.95
CA ALA A 73 -1.50 -1.05 11.33
C ALA A 73 -0.86 -2.14 12.16
N LYS A 74 -1.42 -3.34 12.07
CA LYS A 74 -0.88 -4.58 12.62
C LYS A 74 -0.73 -5.58 11.48
N GLY A 75 0.34 -6.36 11.53
CA GLY A 75 0.61 -7.40 10.57
C GLY A 75 1.09 -8.66 11.27
N ASP A 76 0.51 -9.79 10.90
CA ASP A 76 0.89 -11.12 11.37
C ASP A 76 1.50 -11.87 10.18
N MET A 77 2.74 -12.32 10.31
CA MET A 77 3.43 -13.13 9.32
C MET A 77 3.60 -14.54 9.87
N THR A 78 3.20 -15.52 9.09
CA THR A 78 3.36 -16.94 9.46
C THR A 78 4.07 -17.68 8.36
N THR A 79 5.14 -18.41 8.74
CA THR A 79 5.84 -19.39 7.91
C THR A 79 5.71 -20.78 8.52
N MET A 80 6.26 -21.81 7.86
CA MET A 80 6.30 -23.17 8.45
C MET A 80 7.07 -23.23 9.77
N GLN A 81 8.04 -22.33 10.01
CA GLN A 81 8.99 -22.41 11.12
C GLN A 81 9.07 -21.14 11.96
N SER A 82 8.42 -20.06 11.54
CA SER A 82 8.46 -18.79 12.25
C SER A 82 7.13 -18.08 12.24
N LYS A 83 6.92 -17.26 13.27
CA LYS A 83 5.85 -16.29 13.35
C LYS A 83 6.47 -14.93 13.57
N GLY A 84 5.90 -13.92 12.95
CA GLY A 84 6.31 -12.54 13.14
C GLY A 84 5.10 -11.65 13.29
N ASP A 85 5.19 -10.71 14.21
CA ASP A 85 4.18 -9.69 14.46
C ASP A 85 4.80 -8.33 14.17
N THR A 86 4.06 -7.47 13.50
CA THR A 86 4.46 -6.09 13.21
C THR A 86 3.36 -5.15 13.66
N GLU A 87 3.72 -4.13 14.40
CA GLU A 87 2.84 -2.99 14.69
C GLU A 87 3.50 -1.71 14.18
N GLY A 88 2.73 -0.83 13.57
CA GLY A 88 3.28 0.40 13.01
C GLY A 88 2.33 1.57 13.00
N TYR A 89 2.93 2.76 13.03
CA TYR A 89 2.27 4.04 12.85
C TYR A 89 2.90 4.75 11.66
N SER A 90 2.07 5.37 10.84
CA SER A 90 2.56 6.10 9.67
C SER A 90 1.87 7.43 9.53
N PHE A 91 2.62 8.40 9.02
CA PHE A 91 2.13 9.72 8.60
C PHE A 91 2.16 9.81 7.10
N HIS A 92 1.15 10.47 6.54
CA HIS A 92 0.96 10.58 5.10
C HIS A 92 0.65 12.02 4.72
N ALA A 93 1.17 12.44 3.58
CA ALA A 93 0.77 13.67 2.90
C ALA A 93 0.44 13.32 1.44
N TYR A 94 -0.61 13.91 0.90
CA TYR A 94 -1.04 13.64 -0.46
C TYR A 94 -1.57 14.88 -1.17
N LEU A 95 -1.37 14.88 -2.48
CA LEU A 95 -1.78 15.94 -3.37
C LEU A 95 -2.32 15.33 -4.66
N SER A 96 -3.46 15.84 -5.13
CA SER A 96 -4.04 15.46 -6.41
C SER A 96 -4.28 16.69 -7.27
N ARG A 97 -4.04 16.56 -8.56
CA ARG A 97 -4.45 17.52 -9.59
C ARG A 97 -5.40 16.84 -10.54
N GLN A 98 -6.56 17.45 -10.75
CA GLN A 98 -7.53 17.02 -11.76
C GLN A 98 -7.81 18.17 -12.72
N TYR A 99 -7.80 17.88 -14.01
CA TYR A 99 -8.11 18.81 -15.08
C TYR A 99 -9.54 18.61 -15.58
N ASN A 100 -10.16 19.67 -16.10
CA ASN A 100 -11.52 19.62 -16.65
C ASN A 100 -11.66 18.66 -17.85
N ASN A 101 -10.58 18.36 -18.54
CA ASN A 101 -10.56 17.39 -19.64
C ASN A 101 -10.53 15.91 -19.18
N GLY A 102 -10.52 15.65 -17.86
CA GLY A 102 -10.50 14.31 -17.29
C GLY A 102 -9.11 13.76 -16.92
N ILE A 103 -8.04 14.41 -17.33
CA ILE A 103 -6.68 14.03 -16.92
C ILE A 103 -6.50 14.29 -15.42
N PHE A 104 -5.82 13.39 -14.72
CA PHE A 104 -5.47 13.57 -13.31
C PHE A 104 -4.07 13.06 -12.99
N ILE A 105 -3.49 13.63 -11.94
CA ILE A 105 -2.23 13.20 -11.34
C ILE A 105 -2.41 13.21 -9.83
N ASP A 106 -2.12 12.08 -9.19
CA ASP A 106 -2.12 11.89 -7.74
C ASP A 106 -0.71 11.64 -7.27
N THR A 107 -0.35 12.21 -6.14
CA THR A 107 0.91 11.95 -5.45
C THR A 107 0.66 11.74 -3.98
N ALA A 108 1.49 10.91 -3.35
CA ALA A 108 1.51 10.73 -1.90
C ALA A 108 2.92 10.41 -1.41
N ALA A 109 3.19 10.81 -0.18
CA ALA A 109 4.39 10.43 0.55
C ALA A 109 3.99 9.92 1.92
N GLN A 110 4.74 8.96 2.45
CA GLN A 110 4.52 8.40 3.78
C GLN A 110 5.83 8.20 4.53
N PHE A 111 5.76 8.35 5.84
CA PHE A 111 6.80 7.96 6.78
C PHE A 111 6.16 7.06 7.85
N GLY A 112 6.78 5.91 8.13
CA GLY A 112 6.28 4.95 9.10
C GLY A 112 7.36 4.48 10.07
N HIS A 113 6.93 4.17 11.29
CA HIS A 113 7.73 3.50 12.30
C HIS A 113 7.06 2.18 12.64
N TYR A 114 7.83 1.09 12.56
CA TYR A 114 7.34 -0.27 12.71
C TYR A 114 8.13 -1.00 13.77
N SER A 115 7.43 -1.61 14.73
CA SER A 115 7.98 -2.52 15.73
C SER A 115 7.69 -3.95 15.31
N ASN A 116 8.71 -4.76 15.24
CA ASN A 116 8.65 -6.13 14.74
C ASN A 116 9.11 -7.10 15.81
N THR A 117 8.37 -8.19 15.98
CA THR A 117 8.74 -9.34 16.81
C THR A 117 8.77 -10.57 15.95
N ALA A 118 9.81 -11.37 16.03
CA ALA A 118 9.92 -12.62 15.30
C ALA A 118 10.24 -13.78 16.25
N ASP A 119 9.45 -14.85 16.17
CA ASP A 119 9.65 -16.11 16.86
C ASP A 119 10.12 -17.17 15.85
N VAL A 120 11.36 -17.63 15.95
CA VAL A 120 11.94 -18.63 15.06
C VAL A 120 12.14 -19.95 15.81
N ARG A 121 11.51 -21.02 15.32
CA ARG A 121 11.63 -22.35 15.89
C ARG A 121 12.85 -23.07 15.32
N LEU A 122 13.74 -23.54 16.20
CA LEU A 122 14.94 -24.27 15.78
C LEU A 122 14.62 -25.71 15.37
N MET A 123 15.16 -26.15 14.23
CA MET A 123 14.88 -27.48 13.64
C MET A 123 15.30 -28.65 14.51
N ASN A 124 16.26 -28.49 15.44
CA ASN A 124 16.87 -29.55 16.24
C ASN A 124 16.26 -29.73 17.63
N GLY A 125 15.04 -29.23 17.85
CA GLY A 125 14.40 -29.29 19.18
C GLY A 125 15.00 -28.32 20.19
N GLY A 126 15.83 -27.37 19.75
CA GLY A 126 16.54 -26.39 20.58
C GLY A 126 15.69 -25.22 21.09
N GLY A 127 14.35 -25.28 20.95
CA GLY A 127 13.45 -24.23 21.46
C GLY A 127 13.10 -23.17 20.42
N THR A 128 12.56 -22.02 20.89
CA THR A 128 12.18 -20.86 20.09
C THR A 128 13.11 -19.71 20.43
N ILE A 129 13.61 -19.03 19.42
CA ILE A 129 14.39 -17.80 19.55
C ILE A 129 13.48 -16.62 19.24
N LYS A 130 13.54 -15.57 20.08
CA LYS A 130 12.81 -14.32 19.88
C LYS A 130 13.77 -13.24 19.43
N ALA A 131 13.32 -12.45 18.44
CA ALA A 131 13.99 -11.24 18.02
C ALA A 131 12.99 -10.09 18.01
N ASP A 132 13.35 -8.96 18.62
CA ASP A 132 12.59 -7.73 18.62
C ASP A 132 13.44 -6.64 17.94
N PHE A 133 12.88 -5.96 16.96
CA PHE A 133 13.57 -4.87 16.28
C PHE A 133 12.60 -3.83 15.76
N ASN A 134 13.07 -2.60 15.65
CA ASN A 134 12.31 -1.48 15.08
C ASN A 134 12.91 -1.11 13.73
N THR A 135 12.04 -0.69 12.80
CA THR A 135 12.47 -0.17 11.51
C THR A 135 11.64 1.04 11.13
N ASN A 136 12.25 1.98 10.41
CA ASN A 136 11.57 3.10 9.81
C ASN A 136 11.35 2.82 8.33
N GLY A 137 10.24 3.30 7.80
CA GLY A 137 9.91 3.19 6.40
C GLY A 137 9.58 4.53 5.79
N PHE A 138 10.02 4.73 4.56
CA PHE A 138 9.67 5.88 3.75
C PHE A 138 9.07 5.39 2.44
N GLY A 139 7.92 5.95 2.05
CA GLY A 139 7.23 5.59 0.82
C GLY A 139 6.78 6.80 0.03
N ALA A 140 6.69 6.62 -1.28
CA ALA A 140 6.14 7.61 -2.20
C ALA A 140 5.32 6.92 -3.28
N MET A 141 4.31 7.62 -3.80
CA MET A 141 3.44 7.13 -4.86
C MET A 141 3.14 8.26 -5.83
N VAL A 142 3.13 7.94 -7.11
CA VAL A 142 2.57 8.77 -8.17
C VAL A 142 1.62 7.94 -9.02
N LYS A 143 0.45 8.50 -9.34
CA LYS A 143 -0.56 7.88 -10.20
C LYS A 143 -1.05 8.92 -11.19
N GLY A 144 -1.10 8.56 -12.45
CA GLY A 144 -1.66 9.39 -13.51
C GLY A 144 -2.68 8.62 -14.31
N GLY A 145 -3.69 9.31 -14.80
CA GLY A 145 -4.73 8.68 -15.60
C GLY A 145 -5.71 9.66 -16.21
N TYR A 146 -6.76 9.09 -16.72
CA TYR A 146 -7.84 9.81 -17.40
C TYR A 146 -9.19 9.29 -16.93
N THR A 147 -10.11 10.18 -16.59
CA THR A 147 -11.48 9.82 -16.24
C THR A 147 -12.40 10.20 -17.39
N TRP A 148 -12.99 9.21 -18.02
CA TRP A 148 -14.05 9.37 -19.02
C TRP A 148 -15.41 9.10 -18.40
N LYS A 149 -16.40 9.93 -18.73
CA LYS A 149 -17.80 9.79 -18.30
C LYS A 149 -18.70 9.89 -19.51
N ASP A 150 -19.72 9.04 -19.62
CA ASP A 150 -20.69 9.05 -20.71
C ASP A 150 -21.83 10.08 -20.52
N GLY A 151 -21.89 10.72 -19.34
CA GLY A 151 -22.97 11.62 -18.96
C GLY A 151 -24.24 10.92 -18.44
N ASN A 152 -24.34 9.60 -18.53
CA ASN A 152 -25.48 8.81 -18.05
C ASN A 152 -25.18 8.04 -16.78
N GLY A 153 -23.97 8.18 -16.25
CA GLY A 153 -23.52 7.55 -15.01
C GLY A 153 -22.33 6.59 -15.19
N LEU A 154 -22.08 6.07 -16.38
CA LEU A 154 -20.89 5.22 -16.62
C LEU A 154 -19.63 6.07 -16.57
N PHE A 155 -18.63 5.57 -15.85
CA PHE A 155 -17.27 6.11 -15.90
C PHE A 155 -16.24 5.01 -16.16
N ILE A 156 -15.18 5.38 -16.88
CA ILE A 156 -14.02 4.53 -17.16
C ILE A 156 -12.77 5.35 -16.83
N GLN A 157 -11.88 4.78 -16.02
CA GLN A 157 -10.70 5.48 -15.53
C GLN A 157 -9.46 4.59 -15.72
N PRO A 158 -8.81 4.63 -16.89
CA PRO A 158 -7.50 4.03 -17.10
C PRO A 158 -6.43 4.83 -16.32
N TYR A 159 -5.46 4.12 -15.73
CA TYR A 159 -4.40 4.73 -14.96
C TYR A 159 -3.10 3.92 -15.00
N ALA A 160 -2.01 4.60 -14.70
CA ALA A 160 -0.74 4.00 -14.33
C ALA A 160 -0.29 4.56 -12.96
N LYS A 161 0.26 3.70 -12.13
CA LYS A 161 0.73 4.05 -10.77
C LYS A 161 2.12 3.46 -10.54
N LEU A 162 2.98 4.25 -9.92
CA LEU A 162 4.29 3.83 -9.44
C LEU A 162 4.34 4.08 -7.93
N SER A 163 4.72 3.08 -7.16
CA SER A 163 4.87 3.16 -5.71
C SER A 163 6.27 2.69 -5.32
N ALA A 164 6.95 3.47 -4.52
CA ALA A 164 8.26 3.13 -3.97
C ALA A 164 8.17 3.05 -2.44
N LEU A 165 8.84 2.08 -1.85
CA LEU A 165 8.96 1.90 -0.41
C LEU A 165 10.39 1.55 -0.07
N THR A 166 10.95 2.23 0.92
CA THR A 166 12.25 1.89 1.51
C THR A 166 12.04 1.66 3.00
N LEU A 167 12.49 0.52 3.51
CA LEU A 167 12.60 0.22 4.93
C LEU A 167 14.07 0.27 5.32
N GLU A 168 14.37 0.92 6.44
CA GLU A 168 15.74 0.96 6.96
C GLU A 168 16.23 -0.45 7.32
N GLY A 169 17.50 -0.72 7.04
CA GLY A 169 18.16 -1.94 7.48
C GLY A 169 18.25 -2.02 9.00
N VAL A 170 18.27 -3.20 9.53
CA VAL A 170 18.33 -3.45 10.97
C VAL A 170 19.42 -4.44 11.31
N ASP A 171 20.09 -4.18 12.44
CA ASP A 171 21.05 -5.09 13.07
C ASP A 171 20.44 -5.63 14.35
N TYR A 172 20.41 -6.94 14.49
CA TYR A 172 19.99 -7.60 15.72
C TYR A 172 20.76 -8.88 15.96
N GLN A 173 20.75 -9.33 17.19
CA GLN A 173 21.39 -10.61 17.56
C GLN A 173 20.35 -11.70 17.76
N LEU A 174 20.57 -12.83 17.11
CA LEU A 174 19.77 -14.02 17.26
C LEU A 174 20.62 -15.10 17.90
N ASN A 175 20.45 -15.35 19.20
CA ASN A 175 21.18 -16.34 19.97
C ASN A 175 22.75 -16.27 19.83
N GLY A 176 23.26 -15.02 19.84
CA GLY A 176 24.71 -14.76 19.71
C GLY A 176 25.24 -14.77 18.28
N VAL A 177 24.36 -14.90 17.29
CA VAL A 177 24.66 -14.71 15.87
C VAL A 177 24.20 -13.31 15.47
N ASP A 178 25.10 -12.52 14.91
CA ASP A 178 24.75 -11.21 14.36
C ASP A 178 23.95 -11.40 13.06
N VAL A 179 22.76 -10.81 13.02
CA VAL A 179 21.91 -10.73 11.83
C VAL A 179 21.91 -9.30 11.34
N HIS A 180 22.39 -9.11 10.13
CA HIS A 180 22.37 -7.84 9.44
C HIS A 180 21.37 -7.92 8.29
N SER A 181 20.34 -7.11 8.33
CA SER A 181 19.41 -6.92 7.20
C SER A 181 19.73 -5.60 6.54
N ASP A 182 20.12 -5.67 5.28
CA ASP A 182 20.25 -4.46 4.44
C ASP A 182 18.88 -3.75 4.32
N SER A 183 18.88 -2.49 3.91
CA SER A 183 17.64 -1.76 3.64
C SER A 183 16.81 -2.50 2.59
N TYR A 184 15.53 -2.66 2.84
CA TYR A 184 14.59 -3.24 1.89
C TYR A 184 14.03 -2.14 0.99
N ASN A 185 14.12 -2.35 -0.33
CA ASN A 185 13.58 -1.45 -1.33
C ASN A 185 12.56 -2.18 -2.19
N SER A 186 11.44 -1.52 -2.46
CA SER A 186 10.39 -2.01 -3.35
C SER A 186 9.98 -0.88 -4.29
N VAL A 187 9.88 -1.19 -5.57
CA VAL A 187 9.34 -0.29 -6.60
C VAL A 187 8.29 -1.06 -7.39
N LEU A 188 7.03 -0.79 -7.08
CA LEU A 188 5.88 -1.47 -7.67
C LEU A 188 5.22 -0.58 -8.72
N GLY A 189 5.19 -1.06 -9.96
CA GLY A 189 4.42 -0.49 -11.06
C GLY A 189 3.06 -1.18 -11.18
N GLU A 190 2.04 -0.40 -11.48
CA GLU A 190 0.68 -0.86 -11.70
C GLU A 190 0.08 -0.12 -12.88
N ALA A 191 -0.54 -0.85 -13.80
CA ALA A 191 -1.35 -0.30 -14.87
C ALA A 191 -2.73 -0.96 -14.85
N GLY A 192 -3.77 -0.15 -14.83
CA GLY A 192 -5.12 -0.68 -14.63
C GLY A 192 -6.21 0.21 -15.18
N THR A 193 -7.43 -0.27 -15.02
CA THR A 193 -8.64 0.44 -15.37
C THR A 193 -9.71 0.22 -14.31
N ARG A 194 -10.33 1.30 -13.86
CA ARG A 194 -11.52 1.28 -13.03
C ARG A 194 -12.74 1.58 -13.90
N VAL A 195 -13.78 0.77 -13.78
CA VAL A 195 -15.06 0.94 -14.46
C VAL A 195 -16.15 0.93 -13.42
N GLY A 196 -17.04 1.91 -13.46
CA GLY A 196 -18.13 2.00 -12.49
C GLY A 196 -19.32 2.78 -13.04
N TYR A 197 -20.33 2.85 -12.20
CA TYR A 197 -21.57 3.51 -12.55
C TYR A 197 -22.12 4.35 -11.39
N ASP A 198 -22.59 5.56 -11.69
CA ASP A 198 -23.18 6.48 -10.74
C ASP A 198 -24.69 6.27 -10.69
N PHE A 199 -25.18 5.70 -9.58
CA PHE A 199 -26.61 5.54 -9.32
C PHE A 199 -27.10 6.64 -8.37
N ALA A 200 -28.08 7.43 -8.81
CA ALA A 200 -28.77 8.34 -7.92
C ALA A 200 -29.77 7.56 -7.04
N VAL A 201 -29.63 7.67 -5.72
CA VAL A 201 -30.52 7.05 -4.72
C VAL A 201 -31.01 8.12 -3.77
N GLY A 202 -32.18 8.68 -4.04
CA GLY A 202 -32.70 9.83 -3.30
C GLY A 202 -31.80 11.06 -3.44
N ASN A 203 -31.28 11.56 -2.31
CA ASN A 203 -30.34 12.70 -2.28
C ASN A 203 -28.86 12.27 -2.27
N SER A 204 -28.57 10.98 -2.43
CA SER A 204 -27.23 10.40 -2.41
C SER A 204 -26.90 9.77 -3.75
N THR A 205 -25.62 9.62 -4.03
CA THR A 205 -25.11 8.87 -5.18
C THR A 205 -24.36 7.66 -4.69
N VAL A 206 -24.66 6.49 -5.24
CA VAL A 206 -23.97 5.23 -4.97
C VAL A 206 -23.17 4.86 -6.22
N LYS A 207 -21.86 4.59 -6.05
CA LYS A 207 -20.93 4.35 -7.16
C LYS A 207 -20.25 2.97 -7.02
N PRO A 208 -20.90 1.88 -7.45
CA PRO A 208 -20.23 0.60 -7.57
C PRO A 208 -19.16 0.65 -8.68
N TYR A 209 -18.04 0.00 -8.44
CA TYR A 209 -16.95 -0.08 -9.41
C TYR A 209 -16.22 -1.42 -9.37
N LEU A 210 -15.61 -1.74 -10.51
CA LEU A 210 -14.63 -2.80 -10.68
C LEU A 210 -13.28 -2.18 -11.03
N ASN A 211 -12.21 -2.73 -10.50
CA ASN A 211 -10.83 -2.37 -10.83
C ASN A 211 -10.08 -3.61 -11.33
N LEU A 212 -9.45 -3.50 -12.49
CA LEU A 212 -8.60 -4.51 -13.07
C LEU A 212 -7.21 -3.91 -13.28
N ALA A 213 -6.17 -4.54 -12.77
CA ALA A 213 -4.81 -4.04 -12.89
C ALA A 213 -3.80 -5.17 -13.07
N ALA A 214 -2.74 -4.85 -13.82
CA ALA A 214 -1.51 -5.61 -13.86
C ALA A 214 -0.45 -4.88 -13.01
N LEU A 215 0.30 -5.64 -12.24
CA LEU A 215 1.34 -5.16 -11.35
C LEU A 215 2.66 -5.82 -11.70
N ASN A 216 3.74 -5.09 -11.52
CA ASN A 216 5.09 -5.64 -11.61
C ASN A 216 5.99 -5.00 -10.54
N GLU A 217 6.72 -5.84 -9.82
CA GLU A 217 7.78 -5.41 -8.90
C GLU A 217 9.08 -5.30 -9.68
N PHE A 218 9.74 -4.14 -9.58
CA PHE A 218 10.98 -3.82 -10.31
C PHE A 218 12.22 -3.87 -9.44
N SER A 219 12.06 -4.06 -8.12
CA SER A 219 13.21 -4.12 -7.22
C SER A 219 13.72 -5.53 -7.06
N ASP A 220 15.00 -5.69 -7.29
CA ASP A 220 15.78 -6.88 -6.99
C ASP A 220 16.93 -6.53 -6.03
N GLY A 221 17.54 -7.55 -5.41
CA GLY A 221 18.75 -7.36 -4.61
C GLY A 221 18.54 -7.08 -3.14
N ASN A 222 17.33 -7.20 -2.61
CA ASN A 222 17.10 -7.19 -1.17
C ASN A 222 17.74 -8.44 -0.51
N LYS A 223 18.66 -8.24 0.43
CA LYS A 223 19.44 -9.30 1.04
C LYS A 223 19.38 -9.27 2.57
N VAL A 224 19.32 -10.45 3.17
CA VAL A 224 19.51 -10.66 4.60
C VAL A 224 20.79 -11.47 4.81
N ARG A 225 21.67 -10.99 5.66
CA ARG A 225 22.91 -11.69 6.03
C ARG A 225 22.75 -12.35 7.40
N LEU A 226 23.11 -13.62 7.45
CA LEU A 226 23.20 -14.41 8.68
C LEU A 226 24.67 -14.85 8.84
N GLY A 227 25.45 -14.12 9.63
CA GLY A 227 26.89 -14.31 9.70
C GLY A 227 27.54 -14.09 8.32
N ASP A 228 28.23 -15.11 7.81
CA ASP A 228 28.91 -15.07 6.49
C ASP A 228 28.02 -15.47 5.31
N GLU A 229 26.78 -15.93 5.55
CA GLU A 229 25.84 -16.32 4.50
C GLU A 229 24.86 -15.20 4.15
N SER A 230 24.54 -15.07 2.86
CA SER A 230 23.60 -14.07 2.33
C SER A 230 22.43 -14.76 1.65
N VAL A 231 21.20 -14.39 2.04
CA VAL A 231 19.94 -14.89 1.47
C VAL A 231 19.24 -13.77 0.71
N ASN A 232 18.80 -14.06 -0.51
CA ASN A 232 18.00 -13.12 -1.28
C ASN A 232 16.56 -13.06 -0.73
N ALA A 233 16.11 -11.86 -0.34
CA ALA A 233 14.78 -11.57 0.18
C ALA A 233 13.89 -10.80 -0.80
N SER A 234 14.31 -10.67 -2.07
CA SER A 234 13.53 -9.98 -3.12
C SER A 234 12.28 -10.76 -3.50
N ILE A 235 11.21 -10.04 -3.81
CA ILE A 235 9.97 -10.58 -4.34
C ILE A 235 9.85 -10.05 -5.77
N ASP A 236 10.16 -10.89 -6.75
CA ASP A 236 10.06 -10.54 -8.16
C ASP A 236 8.74 -11.09 -8.73
N GLY A 237 8.20 -10.40 -9.71
CA GLY A 237 7.16 -10.97 -10.55
C GLY A 237 6.03 -10.04 -10.95
N ALA A 238 5.31 -10.50 -11.97
CA ALA A 238 4.08 -9.89 -12.43
C ALA A 238 2.88 -10.53 -11.73
N ALA A 239 1.91 -9.70 -11.35
CA ALA A 239 0.66 -10.12 -10.73
C ALA A 239 -0.53 -9.39 -11.36
N PHE A 240 -1.71 -9.96 -11.16
CA PHE A 240 -2.96 -9.30 -11.55
C PHE A 240 -3.79 -9.03 -10.30
N ARG A 241 -4.44 -7.88 -10.29
CA ARG A 241 -5.36 -7.47 -9.23
C ARG A 241 -6.75 -7.28 -9.80
N VAL A 242 -7.73 -7.86 -9.14
CA VAL A 242 -9.15 -7.62 -9.38
C VAL A 242 -9.74 -7.09 -8.09
N GLY A 243 -10.42 -5.97 -8.15
CA GLY A 243 -11.06 -5.34 -7.01
C GLY A 243 -12.47 -4.89 -7.35
N ALA A 244 -13.34 -4.87 -6.36
CA ALA A 244 -14.67 -4.31 -6.45
C ALA A 244 -14.93 -3.45 -5.21
N GLY A 245 -15.72 -2.38 -5.37
CA GLY A 245 -16.08 -1.50 -4.28
C GLY A 245 -17.32 -0.69 -4.57
N VAL A 246 -17.75 0.03 -3.55
CA VAL A 246 -18.87 0.98 -3.60
C VAL A 246 -18.43 2.27 -2.89
N GLN A 247 -18.73 3.41 -3.49
CA GLN A 247 -18.51 4.74 -2.95
C GLN A 247 -19.84 5.48 -2.76
#